data_274b64acdcf537ec10f0ece21847c34c
#
_entry.id   274b64acdcf537ec10f0ece21847c34c
#
_cell.length_a   1.000
_cell.length_b   1.000
_cell.length_c   1.000
_cell.angle_alpha   90.00
_cell.angle_beta   90.00
_cell.angle_gamma   90.00
#
_symmetry.space_group_name_H-M   'P 1'
#
loop_
_entity.id
_entity.type
_entity.pdbx_description
1 polymer ?
#
loop_
_entity_poly.entity_id
_entity_poly.type
_entity_poly.pdbx_seq_one_letter_code
_entity_poly.pdbx_strand_id
1 'polypeptide(L)'
;MPGFSSNFSRNSNNFTIEGISMQLTAVSQAKYDASGNVVGYEETKVTTERDTESVFNTIKSFVEDYNKMIEKLNGYVNAKATYREYAPLTDAQRDEMTENQIEKWEEKSKQGLLHGDSTIRNFLQNMRSALYSRSATSSIALYNIG
;
A
#
# COMPACT_ATOMS: atom_id res chain seq x y z
N MET A 1 -7.61 15.24 32.75
CA MET A 1 -8.67 14.43 32.11
C MET A 1 -9.25 13.53 33.18
N PRO A 2 -10.57 13.44 33.36
CA PRO A 2 -11.16 12.53 34.32
C PRO A 2 -10.90 11.10 33.87
N GLY A 3 -10.26 10.31 34.73
CA GLY A 3 -10.02 8.91 34.49
C GLY A 3 -11.32 8.13 34.50
N PHE A 4 -11.66 7.49 33.39
CA PHE A 4 -12.74 6.51 33.35
C PHE A 4 -12.31 5.28 34.15
N SER A 5 -12.87 5.09 35.33
CA SER A 5 -12.76 3.83 36.06
C SER A 5 -13.94 2.94 35.63
N SER A 6 -13.66 1.97 34.76
CA SER A 6 -14.66 1.00 34.36
C SER A 6 -14.19 -0.39 34.81
N ASN A 7 -14.97 -1.06 35.65
CA ASN A 7 -14.73 -2.46 36.00
C ASN A 7 -15.32 -3.35 34.92
N PHE A 8 -14.47 -4.05 34.19
CA PHE A 8 -14.89 -5.03 33.18
C PHE A 8 -14.71 -6.45 33.77
N SER A 9 -15.78 -7.21 33.81
CA SER A 9 -15.72 -8.65 34.08
C SER A 9 -15.77 -9.41 32.76
N ARG A 10 -14.85 -10.33 32.54
CA ARG A 10 -14.75 -11.17 31.36
C ARG A 10 -14.55 -12.62 31.76
N ASN A 11 -15.11 -13.53 30.97
CA ASN A 11 -14.97 -14.99 31.19
C ASN A 11 -13.75 -15.57 30.44
N SER A 12 -12.94 -14.72 29.80
CA SER A 12 -11.76 -15.10 29.01
C SER A 12 -10.64 -14.09 29.23
N ASN A 13 -9.40 -14.59 29.23
CA ASN A 13 -8.21 -13.75 29.26
C ASN A 13 -7.92 -13.09 27.91
N ASN A 14 -8.62 -13.48 26.84
CA ASN A 14 -8.53 -12.88 25.52
C ASN A 14 -9.81 -12.07 25.28
N PHE A 15 -9.68 -10.78 25.03
CA PHE A 15 -10.81 -9.89 24.77
C PHE A 15 -10.40 -8.69 23.93
N THR A 16 -11.38 -8.00 23.37
CA THR A 16 -11.17 -6.79 22.60
C THR A 16 -11.92 -5.62 23.24
N ILE A 17 -11.25 -4.50 23.43
CA ILE A 17 -11.83 -3.23 23.88
C ILE A 17 -11.49 -2.16 22.86
N GLU A 18 -12.51 -1.48 22.35
CA GLU A 18 -12.35 -0.38 21.36
C GLU A 18 -11.47 -0.73 20.15
N GLY A 19 -11.55 -1.98 19.69
CA GLY A 19 -10.76 -2.46 18.56
C GLY A 19 -9.36 -2.96 18.91
N ILE A 20 -8.93 -2.86 20.17
CA ILE A 20 -7.63 -3.35 20.65
C ILE A 20 -7.80 -4.74 21.24
N SER A 21 -7.15 -5.73 20.64
CA SER A 21 -7.12 -7.10 21.17
C SER A 21 -6.08 -7.23 22.28
N MET A 22 -6.51 -7.71 23.44
CA MET A 22 -5.69 -7.90 24.62
C MET A 22 -5.69 -9.35 25.06
N GLN A 23 -4.54 -9.83 25.50
CA GLN A 23 -4.37 -11.13 26.15
C GLN A 23 -3.75 -10.92 27.53
N LEU A 24 -4.46 -11.30 28.59
CA LEU A 24 -3.92 -11.30 29.93
C LEU A 24 -3.13 -12.59 30.14
N THR A 25 -1.84 -12.44 30.49
CA THR A 25 -0.92 -13.57 30.67
C THR A 25 -0.58 -13.82 32.13
N ALA A 26 -0.87 -12.86 32.99
CA ALA A 26 -0.58 -12.95 34.43
C ALA A 26 -1.55 -12.06 35.23
N VAL A 27 -1.57 -12.25 36.53
CA VAL A 27 -2.24 -11.40 37.51
C VAL A 27 -1.24 -10.38 38.05
N SER A 28 -1.68 -9.13 38.23
CA SER A 28 -0.86 -8.09 38.87
C SER A 28 -0.45 -8.51 40.31
N GLN A 29 0.69 -8.02 40.77
CA GLN A 29 1.18 -8.33 42.10
C GLN A 29 0.21 -7.81 43.18
N ALA A 30 -0.07 -8.64 44.20
CA ALA A 30 -0.93 -8.27 45.30
C ALA A 30 -0.21 -7.29 46.24
N LYS A 31 -0.95 -6.29 46.69
CA LYS A 31 -0.54 -5.38 47.78
C LYS A 31 -1.07 -5.92 49.11
N TYR A 32 -0.26 -5.90 50.12
CA TYR A 32 -0.57 -6.44 51.46
C TYR A 32 -0.58 -5.32 52.48
N ASP A 33 -1.48 -5.42 53.46
CA ASP A 33 -1.45 -4.59 54.66
C ASP A 33 -0.42 -5.07 55.67
N ALA A 34 -0.27 -4.34 56.79
CA ALA A 34 0.65 -4.68 57.86
C ALA A 34 0.31 -6.04 58.60
N SER A 35 -0.91 -6.54 58.37
CA SER A 35 -1.43 -7.80 58.90
C SER A 35 -1.29 -8.97 57.93
N GLY A 36 -0.77 -8.73 56.72
CA GLY A 36 -0.58 -9.73 55.68
C GLY A 36 -1.84 -10.01 54.81
N ASN A 37 -2.89 -9.21 54.92
CA ASN A 37 -4.08 -9.36 54.10
C ASN A 37 -3.91 -8.63 52.75
N VAL A 38 -4.47 -9.19 51.66
CA VAL A 38 -4.48 -8.54 50.34
C VAL A 38 -5.44 -7.34 50.35
N VAL A 39 -4.89 -6.14 50.18
CA VAL A 39 -5.66 -4.88 50.14
C VAL A 39 -5.86 -4.37 48.73
N GLY A 40 -5.31 -5.00 47.71
CA GLY A 40 -5.43 -4.63 46.30
C GLY A 40 -4.34 -5.27 45.47
N TYR A 41 -4.23 -4.79 44.23
CA TYR A 41 -3.20 -5.24 43.29
C TYR A 41 -2.45 -4.04 42.69
N GLU A 42 -1.22 -4.29 42.22
CA GLU A 42 -0.50 -3.24 41.46
C GLU A 42 -1.26 -2.87 40.22
N GLU A 43 -1.31 -1.56 39.91
CA GLU A 43 -1.93 -1.07 38.72
C GLU A 43 -1.06 -1.36 37.50
N THR A 44 -1.65 -1.95 36.47
CA THR A 44 -1.02 -2.12 35.15
C THR A 44 -1.48 -0.98 34.25
N LYS A 45 -0.55 -0.12 33.85
CA LYS A 45 -0.84 0.96 32.92
C LYS A 45 -0.66 0.48 31.49
N VAL A 46 -1.72 0.54 30.71
CA VAL A 46 -1.68 0.27 29.25
C VAL A 46 -1.69 1.61 28.52
N THR A 47 -0.68 1.81 27.68
CA THR A 47 -0.60 2.99 26.81
C THR A 47 -0.75 2.53 25.37
N THR A 48 -1.60 3.19 24.60
CA THR A 48 -1.77 2.93 23.18
C THR A 48 -1.25 4.13 22.41
N GLU A 49 -0.44 3.87 21.41
CA GLU A 49 0.04 4.88 20.47
C GLU A 49 -0.47 4.54 19.07
N ARG A 50 -0.78 5.56 18.28
CA ARG A 50 -1.10 5.37 16.87
C ARG A 50 0.19 5.08 16.11
N ASP A 51 0.21 4.00 15.36
CA ASP A 51 1.28 3.72 14.41
C ASP A 51 1.10 4.61 13.16
N THR A 52 1.53 5.86 13.31
CA THR A 52 1.49 6.84 12.21
C THR A 52 2.57 6.56 11.17
N GLU A 53 3.65 5.89 11.54
CA GLU A 53 4.75 5.55 10.63
C GLU A 53 4.33 4.47 9.63
N SER A 54 3.63 3.45 10.08
CA SER A 54 3.06 2.42 9.19
C SER A 54 2.10 3.01 8.17
N VAL A 55 1.22 3.93 8.61
CA VAL A 55 0.29 4.64 7.70
C VAL A 55 1.06 5.50 6.69
N PHE A 56 2.05 6.25 7.15
CA PHE A 56 2.90 7.07 6.27
C PHE A 56 3.61 6.21 5.21
N ASN A 57 4.25 5.12 5.63
CA ASN A 57 4.95 4.22 4.72
C ASN A 57 4.01 3.58 3.70
N THR A 58 2.79 3.22 4.11
CA THR A 58 1.77 2.69 3.20
C THR A 58 1.38 3.71 2.13
N ILE A 59 1.13 4.96 2.52
CA ILE A 59 0.79 6.04 1.58
C ILE A 59 1.96 6.32 0.64
N LYS A 60 3.18 6.39 1.18
CA LYS A 60 4.40 6.60 0.38
C LYS A 60 4.59 5.52 -0.68
N SER A 61 4.50 4.25 -0.29
CA SER A 61 4.60 3.13 -1.24
C SER A 61 3.52 3.19 -2.32
N PHE A 62 2.29 3.51 -1.94
CA PHE A 62 1.20 3.70 -2.91
C PHE A 62 1.53 4.78 -3.94
N VAL A 63 2.03 5.94 -3.50
CA VAL A 63 2.39 7.05 -4.41
C VAL A 63 3.54 6.65 -5.34
N GLU A 64 4.55 5.97 -4.82
CA GLU A 64 5.68 5.48 -5.61
C GLU A 64 5.23 4.48 -6.69
N ASP A 65 4.39 3.53 -6.34
CA ASP A 65 3.88 2.52 -7.27
C ASP A 65 2.92 3.13 -8.30
N TYR A 66 2.09 4.08 -7.88
CA TYR A 66 1.27 4.87 -8.79
C TYR A 66 2.14 5.60 -9.82
N ASN A 67 3.17 6.30 -9.39
CA ASN A 67 4.06 7.06 -10.28
C ASN A 67 4.78 6.13 -11.27
N LYS A 68 5.31 4.99 -10.82
CA LYS A 68 5.92 3.97 -11.70
C LYS A 68 4.94 3.46 -12.75
N MET A 69 3.71 3.19 -12.36
CA MET A 69 2.67 2.73 -13.28
C MET A 69 2.34 3.81 -14.34
N ILE A 70 2.15 5.06 -13.90
CA ILE A 70 1.88 6.19 -14.79
C ILE A 70 3.03 6.39 -15.77
N GLU A 71 4.28 6.36 -15.31
CA GLU A 71 5.47 6.48 -16.15
C GLU A 71 5.53 5.37 -17.19
N LYS A 72 5.33 4.12 -16.78
CA LYS A 72 5.35 2.96 -17.67
C LYS A 72 4.27 3.04 -18.75
N LEU A 73 3.04 3.38 -18.39
CA LEU A 73 1.93 3.50 -19.34
C LEU A 73 2.11 4.69 -20.29
N ASN A 74 2.58 5.82 -19.79
CA ASN A 74 2.96 6.96 -20.65
C ASN A 74 4.09 6.57 -21.60
N GLY A 75 5.07 5.80 -21.15
CA GLY A 75 6.12 5.26 -22.00
C GLY A 75 5.56 4.46 -23.18
N TYR A 76 4.58 3.61 -22.93
CA TYR A 76 3.95 2.82 -24.01
C TYR A 76 3.16 3.66 -25.01
N VAL A 77 2.33 4.61 -24.55
CA VAL A 77 1.50 5.41 -25.48
C VAL A 77 2.26 6.50 -26.22
N ASN A 78 3.43 6.90 -25.69
CA ASN A 78 4.26 7.93 -26.31
C ASN A 78 5.49 7.35 -27.05
N ALA A 79 5.74 6.03 -26.94
CA ALA A 79 6.85 5.39 -27.64
C ALA A 79 6.73 5.57 -29.15
N LYS A 80 7.83 5.96 -29.82
CA LYS A 80 7.86 6.04 -31.27
C LYS A 80 7.56 4.65 -31.88
N ALA A 81 6.64 4.61 -32.84
CA ALA A 81 6.30 3.38 -33.53
C ALA A 81 7.44 2.98 -34.49
N THR A 82 8.20 1.97 -34.08
CA THR A 82 9.29 1.41 -34.90
C THR A 82 8.91 0.10 -35.58
N TYR A 83 7.77 -0.50 -35.22
CA TYR A 83 7.29 -1.78 -35.78
C TYR A 83 7.15 -1.78 -37.31
N ARG A 84 7.02 -0.61 -37.95
CA ARG A 84 6.98 -0.49 -39.41
C ARG A 84 8.33 -0.71 -40.07
N GLU A 85 9.43 -0.40 -39.34
CA GLU A 85 10.80 -0.52 -39.77
C GLU A 85 11.38 -1.92 -39.42
N TYR A 86 10.83 -2.52 -38.37
CA TYR A 86 11.27 -3.79 -37.81
C TYR A 86 10.12 -4.80 -37.91
N ALA A 87 9.88 -5.34 -39.10
CA ALA A 87 8.89 -6.40 -39.28
C ALA A 87 9.29 -7.67 -38.48
N PRO A 88 8.34 -8.54 -38.13
CA PRO A 88 8.64 -9.83 -37.51
C PRO A 88 9.65 -10.61 -38.37
N LEU A 89 10.67 -11.18 -37.70
CA LEU A 89 11.69 -12.00 -38.40
C LEU A 89 11.11 -13.29 -38.93
N THR A 90 11.49 -13.66 -40.14
CA THR A 90 11.27 -14.99 -40.71
C THR A 90 12.27 -15.99 -40.11
N ASP A 91 11.99 -17.31 -40.22
CA ASP A 91 12.90 -18.33 -39.71
C ASP A 91 14.28 -18.23 -40.35
N ALA A 92 14.35 -18.02 -41.68
CA ALA A 92 15.61 -17.83 -42.37
C ALA A 92 16.42 -16.64 -41.87
N GLN A 93 15.77 -15.53 -41.55
CA GLN A 93 16.46 -14.37 -40.96
C GLN A 93 16.93 -14.62 -39.52
N ARG A 94 16.20 -15.44 -38.75
CA ARG A 94 16.60 -15.84 -37.41
C ARG A 94 17.87 -16.71 -37.46
N ASP A 95 17.96 -17.61 -38.42
CA ASP A 95 19.10 -18.50 -38.56
C ASP A 95 20.41 -17.75 -38.90
N GLU A 96 20.30 -16.57 -39.50
CA GLU A 96 21.45 -15.72 -39.85
C GLU A 96 21.85 -14.75 -38.72
N MET A 97 21.08 -14.69 -37.62
CA MET A 97 21.28 -13.73 -36.54
C MET A 97 21.68 -14.44 -35.24
N THR A 98 22.43 -13.73 -34.40
CA THR A 98 22.70 -14.17 -33.04
C THR A 98 21.46 -13.91 -32.14
N GLU A 99 21.32 -14.68 -31.03
CA GLU A 99 20.21 -14.51 -30.09
C GLU A 99 20.06 -13.06 -29.59
N ASN A 100 21.16 -12.40 -29.31
CA ASN A 100 21.17 -10.99 -28.88
C ASN A 100 20.64 -10.02 -29.96
N GLN A 101 20.92 -10.32 -31.25
CA GLN A 101 20.41 -9.54 -32.37
C GLN A 101 18.91 -9.78 -32.57
N ILE A 102 18.47 -11.03 -32.42
CA ILE A 102 17.04 -11.40 -32.47
C ILE A 102 16.27 -10.68 -31.37
N GLU A 103 16.75 -10.72 -30.11
CA GLU A 103 16.12 -10.07 -28.98
C GLU A 103 15.96 -8.56 -29.22
N LYS A 104 17.04 -7.89 -29.60
CA LYS A 104 16.99 -6.45 -29.92
C LYS A 104 16.06 -6.10 -31.06
N TRP A 105 16.00 -6.97 -32.08
CA TRP A 105 15.07 -6.80 -33.20
C TRP A 105 13.63 -6.93 -32.73
N GLU A 106 13.34 -7.96 -31.94
CA GLU A 106 11.99 -8.19 -31.41
C GLU A 106 11.54 -7.08 -30.46
N GLU A 107 12.43 -6.53 -29.64
CA GLU A 107 12.13 -5.33 -28.85
C GLU A 107 11.73 -4.17 -29.75
N LYS A 108 12.49 -3.93 -30.81
CA LYS A 108 12.17 -2.86 -31.79
C LYS A 108 10.87 -3.12 -32.52
N SER A 109 10.57 -4.37 -32.88
CA SER A 109 9.32 -4.75 -33.56
C SER A 109 8.09 -4.57 -32.68
N LYS A 110 8.23 -4.65 -31.35
CA LYS A 110 7.16 -4.43 -30.36
C LYS A 110 7.03 -2.96 -29.94
N GLN A 111 8.09 -2.15 -30.15
CA GLN A 111 8.12 -0.76 -29.72
C GLN A 111 7.09 0.08 -30.47
N GLY A 112 6.26 0.77 -29.71
CA GLY A 112 5.25 1.69 -30.24
C GLY A 112 3.99 1.01 -30.77
N LEU A 113 3.78 -0.27 -30.55
CA LEU A 113 2.52 -0.96 -30.87
C LEU A 113 1.31 -0.33 -30.18
N LEU A 114 1.52 0.20 -28.96
CA LEU A 114 0.51 0.90 -28.16
C LEU A 114 0.57 2.42 -28.34
N HIS A 115 1.32 2.91 -29.35
CA HIS A 115 1.40 4.35 -29.60
C HIS A 115 0.02 4.95 -29.87
N GLY A 116 -0.34 5.93 -29.05
CA GLY A 116 -1.61 6.63 -29.19
C GLY A 116 -2.84 5.83 -28.75
N ASP A 117 -2.67 4.67 -28.08
CA ASP A 117 -3.80 3.86 -27.62
C ASP A 117 -4.75 4.68 -26.75
N SER A 118 -6.01 4.78 -27.18
CA SER A 118 -7.03 5.58 -26.53
C SER A 118 -7.52 4.98 -25.22
N THR A 119 -7.50 3.66 -25.10
CA THR A 119 -7.92 2.96 -23.88
C THR A 119 -6.97 3.26 -22.74
N ILE A 120 -5.66 3.18 -23.02
CA ILE A 120 -4.62 3.48 -22.02
C ILE A 120 -4.66 4.97 -21.67
N ARG A 121 -4.83 5.86 -22.64
CA ARG A 121 -4.95 7.32 -22.39
C ARG A 121 -6.15 7.64 -21.51
N ASN A 122 -7.31 7.07 -21.81
CA ASN A 122 -8.52 7.25 -20.99
C ASN A 122 -8.32 6.68 -19.58
N PHE A 123 -7.67 5.52 -19.45
CA PHE A 123 -7.34 4.95 -18.16
C PHE A 123 -6.44 5.90 -17.34
N LEU A 124 -5.37 6.43 -17.94
CA LEU A 124 -4.47 7.40 -17.31
C LEU A 124 -5.22 8.65 -16.83
N GLN A 125 -6.15 9.14 -17.65
CA GLN A 125 -6.96 10.29 -17.30
C GLN A 125 -7.92 9.99 -16.13
N ASN A 126 -8.56 8.82 -16.15
CA ASN A 126 -9.45 8.39 -15.08
C ASN A 126 -8.70 8.19 -13.76
N MET A 127 -7.52 7.60 -13.81
CA MET A 127 -6.65 7.44 -12.64
C MET A 127 -6.27 8.79 -12.03
N ARG A 128 -5.88 9.75 -12.86
CA ARG A 128 -5.58 11.11 -12.40
C ARG A 128 -6.82 11.77 -11.81
N SER A 129 -7.95 11.69 -12.47
CA SER A 129 -9.21 12.26 -11.98
C SER A 129 -9.63 11.66 -10.65
N ALA A 130 -9.45 10.34 -10.47
CA ALA A 130 -9.75 9.66 -9.20
C ALA A 130 -8.92 10.18 -8.02
N LEU A 131 -7.63 10.48 -8.24
CA LEU A 131 -6.77 11.05 -7.20
C LEU A 131 -7.15 12.49 -6.83
N TYR A 132 -7.64 13.28 -7.80
CA TYR A 132 -8.06 14.66 -7.58
C TYR A 132 -9.52 14.78 -7.11
N SER A 133 -10.33 13.71 -7.25
CA SER A 133 -11.71 13.73 -6.78
C SER A 133 -11.74 13.70 -5.25
N ARG A 134 -12.61 14.54 -4.68
CA ARG A 134 -12.88 14.49 -3.23
C ARG A 134 -13.66 13.22 -2.92
N SER A 135 -13.24 12.50 -1.90
CA SER A 135 -14.08 11.45 -1.34
C SER A 135 -15.37 12.05 -0.78
N ALA A 136 -16.51 11.43 -1.05
CA ALA A 136 -17.80 11.87 -0.53
C ALA A 136 -17.86 11.91 1.02
N THR A 137 -16.95 11.16 1.68
CA THR A 137 -16.87 11.02 3.14
C THR A 137 -15.76 11.84 3.78
N SER A 138 -14.86 12.45 3.00
CA SER A 138 -13.73 13.23 3.51
C SER A 138 -13.58 14.55 2.75
N SER A 139 -13.42 15.64 3.49
CA SER A 139 -13.07 16.95 2.92
C SER A 139 -11.61 17.03 2.46
N ILE A 140 -10.81 15.98 2.71
CA ILE A 140 -9.40 15.91 2.40
C ILE A 140 -9.22 15.11 1.10
N ALA A 141 -8.62 15.71 0.09
CA ALA A 141 -8.18 15.03 -1.11
C ALA A 141 -6.69 14.65 -0.99
N LEU A 142 -6.27 13.63 -1.72
CA LEU A 142 -4.87 13.16 -1.67
C LEU A 142 -3.85 14.25 -2.00
N TYR A 143 -4.18 15.20 -2.87
CA TYR A 143 -3.31 16.34 -3.19
C TYR A 143 -3.08 17.32 -2.04
N ASN A 144 -3.89 17.24 -0.96
CA ASN A 144 -3.71 18.07 0.24
C ASN A 144 -2.67 17.47 1.22
N ILE A 145 -2.21 16.26 0.95
CA ILE A 145 -1.28 15.55 1.83
C ILE A 145 0.19 15.73 1.35
N GLY A 146 0.42 16.24 0.15
CA GLY A 146 1.73 16.54 -0.40
C GLY A 146 1.94 15.99 -1.78
#